data_a1574fe57253b79e960665415977d957
#
_entry.id   a1574fe57253b79e960665415977d957
#
_cell.length_a   1.000
_cell.length_b   1.000
_cell.length_c   1.000
_cell.angle_alpha   90.00
_cell.angle_beta   90.00
_cell.angle_gamma   90.00
#
_symmetry.space_group_name_H-M   'P 1'
#
loop_
_entity.id
_entity.type
_entity.pdbx_description
1 polymer ?
#
loop_
_entity_poly.entity_id
_entity_poly.type
_entity_poly.pdbx_seq_one_letter_code
_entity_poly.pdbx_strand_id
1 'polypeptide(L)'
;MRGKFGEHQTVRSILKSLPRTVHDDVTRAGIGDDYARLLLRDGGSGDTGAAKSVNVAAGVCCDSGYMGLRLDIARLYNSIRIGGYMPWAAVDTIVMPDDDERRMKKLLRKLAGICAEYGVDIVTGHTEVNSAVAEPIISLTMMGISVGQEQAGYDDLDLCGSKRLAGMDIVMCGQTGVGGTLKIYYDNQKELFERYSESYLRPVEQLEQLILLGGQVDIALDHGCIYSHDISRGGVFAALWEMGDALKCGLEVCHDNIPILQETIEICEHTGDNPYMIDGCGSALFVVPDGKLLADKLYEAGYEASVIGHLTEKNDRVVVHDDERRFLTPPRFL
;
A
#
# COMPACT_ATOMS: atom_id res chain seq x y z
N MET A 1 -11.10 -4.87 19.23
CA MET A 1 -10.12 -4.98 18.14
C MET A 1 -10.62 -4.08 17.03
N ARG A 2 -9.84 -3.09 16.60
CA ARG A 2 -10.20 -2.15 15.52
C ARG A 2 -9.20 -2.38 14.38
N GLY A 3 -9.63 -2.28 13.11
CA GLY A 3 -8.77 -2.43 11.94
C GLY A 3 -9.16 -3.60 11.03
N LYS A 4 -8.23 -4.06 10.17
CA LYS A 4 -8.46 -5.18 9.25
C LYS A 4 -8.68 -6.50 10.01
N PHE A 5 -9.47 -7.40 9.45
CA PHE A 5 -9.51 -8.80 9.89
C PHE A 5 -8.12 -9.43 9.71
N GLY A 6 -7.70 -10.23 10.70
CA GLY A 6 -6.45 -10.99 10.57
C GLY A 6 -6.55 -12.03 9.44
N GLU A 7 -5.40 -12.44 8.90
CA GLU A 7 -5.29 -13.35 7.75
C GLU A 7 -6.17 -14.61 7.88
N HIS A 8 -6.03 -15.37 8.97
CA HIS A 8 -6.84 -16.57 9.19
C HIS A 8 -8.35 -16.29 9.22
N GLN A 9 -8.77 -15.13 9.73
CA GLN A 9 -10.17 -14.71 9.71
C GLN A 9 -10.61 -14.34 8.29
N THR A 10 -9.77 -13.61 7.54
CA THR A 10 -10.04 -13.25 6.15
C THR A 10 -10.21 -14.49 5.28
N VAL A 11 -9.28 -15.44 5.34
CA VAL A 11 -9.38 -16.70 4.60
C VAL A 11 -10.67 -17.46 4.96
N ARG A 12 -10.92 -17.64 6.26
CA ARG A 12 -12.02 -18.50 6.74
C ARG A 12 -13.41 -17.88 6.53
N SER A 13 -13.53 -16.57 6.78
CA SER A 13 -14.83 -15.89 6.86
C SER A 13 -15.16 -15.05 5.64
N ILE A 14 -14.17 -14.60 4.87
CA ILE A 14 -14.38 -13.78 3.68
C ILE A 14 -14.11 -14.61 2.43
N LEU A 15 -12.86 -15.00 2.17
CA LEU A 15 -12.49 -15.63 0.90
C LEU A 15 -13.23 -16.95 0.65
N LYS A 16 -13.46 -17.77 1.69
CA LYS A 16 -14.26 -19.02 1.56
C LYS A 16 -15.75 -18.76 1.36
N SER A 17 -16.26 -17.60 1.72
CA SER A 17 -17.66 -17.22 1.54
C SER A 17 -17.94 -16.57 0.20
N LEU A 18 -16.89 -16.12 -0.51
CA LEU A 18 -17.04 -15.59 -1.86
C LEU A 18 -17.30 -16.75 -2.84
N PRO A 19 -18.31 -16.64 -3.71
CA PRO A 19 -18.54 -17.62 -4.77
C PRO A 19 -17.34 -17.63 -5.74
N ARG A 20 -17.28 -18.65 -6.59
CA ARG A 20 -16.37 -18.60 -7.75
C ARG A 20 -16.74 -17.42 -8.63
N THR A 21 -15.73 -16.77 -9.21
CA THR A 21 -15.98 -15.71 -10.19
C THR A 21 -16.85 -16.25 -11.33
N VAL A 22 -17.84 -15.48 -11.73
CA VAL A 22 -18.76 -15.83 -12.82
C VAL A 22 -18.09 -15.56 -14.18
N HIS A 23 -17.14 -14.62 -14.18
CA HIS A 23 -16.42 -14.17 -15.37
C HIS A 23 -14.95 -14.54 -15.27
N ASP A 24 -14.35 -15.05 -16.37
CA ASP A 24 -12.95 -15.46 -16.44
C ASP A 24 -11.97 -14.28 -16.54
N ASP A 25 -12.47 -13.09 -16.84
CA ASP A 25 -11.75 -11.83 -17.01
C ASP A 25 -11.66 -10.99 -15.71
N VAL A 26 -11.93 -11.61 -14.56
CA VAL A 26 -11.85 -10.98 -13.25
C VAL A 26 -10.90 -11.76 -12.36
N THR A 27 -9.89 -11.10 -11.77
CA THR A 27 -9.02 -11.73 -10.76
C THR A 27 -9.82 -12.04 -9.49
N ARG A 28 -9.50 -13.17 -8.85
CA ARG A 28 -10.09 -13.51 -7.55
C ARG A 28 -9.44 -12.70 -6.45
N ALA A 29 -10.23 -12.37 -5.43
CA ALA A 29 -9.69 -11.78 -4.23
C ALA A 29 -8.77 -12.77 -3.50
N GLY A 30 -7.59 -12.31 -3.07
CA GLY A 30 -6.59 -13.07 -2.34
C GLY A 30 -6.05 -12.29 -1.14
N ILE A 31 -5.15 -12.92 -0.39
CA ILE A 31 -4.36 -12.26 0.64
C ILE A 31 -3.09 -11.74 -0.02
N GLY A 32 -2.71 -10.49 0.31
CA GLY A 32 -1.59 -9.80 -0.33
C GLY A 32 -1.92 -9.24 -1.71
N ASP A 33 -3.19 -9.26 -2.12
CA ASP A 33 -3.66 -8.59 -3.33
C ASP A 33 -3.99 -7.13 -3.00
N ASP A 34 -3.22 -6.21 -3.56
CA ASP A 34 -3.43 -4.78 -3.37
C ASP A 34 -4.63 -4.26 -4.19
N TYR A 35 -4.96 -4.95 -5.28
CA TYR A 35 -6.01 -4.57 -6.22
C TYR A 35 -6.63 -5.79 -6.92
N ALA A 36 -7.80 -5.60 -7.53
CA ALA A 36 -8.39 -6.55 -8.49
C ALA A 36 -8.22 -6.01 -9.91
N ARG A 37 -7.88 -6.90 -10.85
CA ARG A 37 -7.79 -6.58 -12.29
C ARG A 37 -9.05 -7.05 -13.01
N LEU A 38 -9.62 -6.16 -13.80
CA LEU A 38 -10.76 -6.42 -14.67
C LEU A 38 -10.30 -6.28 -16.11
N LEU A 39 -10.36 -7.37 -16.91
CA LEU A 39 -10.06 -7.31 -18.33
C LEU A 39 -11.30 -6.80 -19.08
N LEU A 40 -11.14 -5.75 -19.87
CA LEU A 40 -12.22 -5.23 -20.69
C LEU A 40 -12.23 -5.99 -22.02
N ARG A 41 -13.34 -6.68 -22.31
CA ARG A 41 -13.53 -7.36 -23.61
C ARG A 41 -13.74 -6.32 -24.71
N ASP A 42 -12.95 -6.39 -25.76
CA ASP A 42 -13.22 -5.60 -26.96
C ASP A 42 -14.56 -6.05 -27.58
N GLY A 43 -15.44 -5.11 -27.79
CA GLY A 43 -16.78 -5.33 -28.36
C GLY A 43 -16.77 -5.67 -29.85
N GLY A 44 -15.96 -6.62 -30.31
CA GLY A 44 -16.10 -7.31 -31.58
C GLY A 44 -15.72 -6.54 -32.87
N SER A 45 -15.03 -5.43 -32.82
CA SER A 45 -14.41 -4.83 -34.01
C SER A 45 -12.92 -5.19 -34.04
N GLY A 46 -12.53 -6.07 -34.93
CA GLY A 46 -11.25 -6.74 -35.12
C GLY A 46 -9.95 -5.90 -35.10
N ASP A 47 -9.83 -5.02 -34.13
CA ASP A 47 -8.59 -4.31 -33.86
C ASP A 47 -7.84 -5.09 -32.76
N THR A 48 -6.67 -5.60 -33.11
CA THR A 48 -5.76 -6.36 -32.24
C THR A 48 -5.04 -5.47 -31.22
N GLY A 49 -5.72 -4.48 -30.68
CA GLY A 49 -5.25 -3.67 -29.56
C GLY A 49 -5.10 -4.54 -28.30
N ALA A 50 -4.02 -4.35 -27.54
CA ALA A 50 -3.79 -5.02 -26.28
C ALA A 50 -5.05 -4.93 -25.40
N ALA A 51 -5.43 -6.06 -24.76
CA ALA A 51 -6.59 -6.11 -23.86
C ALA A 51 -6.47 -4.99 -22.82
N LYS A 52 -7.42 -4.05 -22.86
CA LYS A 52 -7.46 -2.96 -21.87
C LYS A 52 -7.89 -3.55 -20.53
N SER A 53 -7.16 -3.25 -19.50
CA SER A 53 -7.49 -3.65 -18.13
C SER A 53 -7.69 -2.43 -17.25
N VAL A 54 -8.50 -2.61 -16.21
CA VAL A 54 -8.73 -1.62 -15.16
C VAL A 54 -8.42 -2.27 -13.83
N ASN A 55 -7.59 -1.64 -13.03
CA ASN A 55 -7.37 -2.06 -11.65
C ASN A 55 -8.33 -1.32 -10.71
N VAL A 56 -8.84 -2.03 -9.73
CA VAL A 56 -9.80 -1.52 -8.77
C VAL A 56 -9.35 -1.85 -7.35
N ALA A 57 -9.31 -0.84 -6.49
CA ALA A 57 -9.06 -0.99 -5.06
C ALA A 57 -10.17 -0.29 -4.27
N ALA A 58 -10.56 -0.87 -3.13
CA ALA A 58 -11.57 -0.31 -2.25
C ALA A 58 -11.09 -0.24 -0.82
N GLY A 59 -11.46 0.83 -0.12
CA GLY A 59 -11.10 1.03 1.27
C GLY A 59 -12.08 1.90 2.02
N VAL A 60 -11.92 1.93 3.34
CA VAL A 60 -12.72 2.74 4.25
C VAL A 60 -11.86 3.86 4.79
N CYS A 61 -12.34 5.10 4.66
CA CYS A 61 -11.73 6.32 5.15
C CYS A 61 -12.52 6.80 6.36
N CYS A 62 -12.02 6.55 7.56
CA CYS A 62 -12.70 6.90 8.82
C CYS A 62 -11.97 7.97 9.61
N ASP A 63 -10.72 8.26 9.30
CA ASP A 63 -9.90 9.20 10.06
C ASP A 63 -10.23 10.64 9.63
N SER A 64 -10.75 11.44 10.57
CA SER A 64 -11.09 12.85 10.35
C SER A 64 -9.91 13.80 10.51
N GLY A 65 -8.77 13.34 11.02
CA GLY A 65 -7.54 14.12 11.20
C GLY A 65 -7.02 14.73 9.90
N TYR A 66 -6.09 15.67 10.01
CA TYR A 66 -5.50 16.31 8.82
C TYR A 66 -4.87 15.27 7.91
N MET A 67 -3.99 14.42 8.46
CA MET A 67 -3.26 13.41 7.71
C MET A 67 -4.06 12.13 7.48
N GLY A 68 -5.00 11.77 8.37
CA GLY A 68 -5.70 10.50 8.30
C GLY A 68 -6.42 10.25 6.97
N LEU A 69 -7.26 11.20 6.53
CA LEU A 69 -7.96 11.08 5.25
C LEU A 69 -6.98 11.09 4.06
N ARG A 70 -5.89 11.88 4.12
CA ARG A 70 -4.84 11.88 3.08
C ARG A 70 -4.19 10.52 2.93
N LEU A 71 -3.81 9.89 4.04
CA LEU A 71 -3.20 8.56 4.04
C LEU A 71 -4.17 7.47 3.57
N ASP A 72 -5.46 7.56 3.97
CA ASP A 72 -6.46 6.59 3.52
C ASP A 72 -6.63 6.62 1.98
N ILE A 73 -6.65 7.83 1.38
CA ILE A 73 -6.73 8.01 -0.07
C ILE A 73 -5.41 7.60 -0.74
N ALA A 74 -4.26 8.01 -0.16
CA ALA A 74 -2.94 7.67 -0.68
C ALA A 74 -2.70 6.16 -0.74
N ARG A 75 -3.17 5.39 0.26
CA ARG A 75 -3.08 3.92 0.23
C ARG A 75 -3.85 3.32 -0.95
N LEU A 76 -5.07 3.81 -1.22
CA LEU A 76 -5.83 3.35 -2.38
C LEU A 76 -5.14 3.71 -3.69
N TYR A 77 -4.59 4.92 -3.75
CA TYR A 77 -3.77 5.35 -4.89
C TYR A 77 -2.58 4.42 -5.10
N ASN A 78 -1.82 4.14 -4.05
CA ASN A 78 -0.64 3.30 -4.09
C ASN A 78 -0.97 1.84 -4.43
N SER A 79 -2.08 1.30 -3.90
CA SER A 79 -2.56 -0.04 -4.24
C SER A 79 -2.88 -0.19 -5.74
N ILE A 80 -3.37 0.85 -6.39
CA ILE A 80 -3.55 0.85 -7.86
C ILE A 80 -2.20 1.02 -8.57
N ARG A 81 -1.38 1.99 -8.08
CA ARG A 81 -0.15 2.38 -8.75
C ARG A 81 0.90 1.28 -8.74
N ILE A 82 0.97 0.49 -7.67
CA ILE A 82 1.96 -0.58 -7.51
C ILE A 82 1.89 -1.64 -8.61
N GLY A 83 0.73 -1.82 -9.22
CA GLY A 83 0.53 -2.72 -10.35
C GLY A 83 0.89 -2.15 -11.73
N GLY A 84 1.45 -0.92 -11.82
CA GLY A 84 1.74 -0.24 -13.08
C GLY A 84 0.54 0.53 -13.66
N TYR A 85 -0.51 0.76 -12.88
CA TYR A 85 -1.70 1.49 -13.31
C TYR A 85 -1.70 2.91 -12.76
N MET A 86 -2.25 3.85 -13.52
CA MET A 86 -2.43 5.23 -13.08
C MET A 86 -3.83 5.39 -12.50
N PRO A 87 -3.97 5.74 -11.21
CA PRO A 87 -5.26 6.11 -10.63
C PRO A 87 -5.89 7.26 -11.41
N TRP A 88 -7.18 7.15 -11.68
CA TRP A 88 -7.88 8.05 -12.61
C TRP A 88 -9.25 8.49 -12.10
N ALA A 89 -10.04 7.56 -11.57
CA ALA A 89 -11.39 7.84 -11.10
C ALA A 89 -11.70 7.14 -9.79
N ALA A 90 -12.65 7.67 -9.04
CA ALA A 90 -13.13 7.07 -7.80
C ALA A 90 -14.65 7.19 -7.68
N VAL A 91 -15.24 6.26 -6.94
CA VAL A 91 -16.65 6.23 -6.54
C VAL A 91 -16.70 6.24 -5.03
N ASP A 92 -17.53 7.08 -4.42
CA ASP A 92 -17.68 7.13 -2.98
C ASP A 92 -19.05 6.62 -2.49
N THR A 93 -19.10 6.21 -1.23
CA THR A 93 -20.32 6.06 -0.45
C THR A 93 -20.06 6.68 0.91
N ILE A 94 -20.87 7.69 1.27
CA ILE A 94 -20.74 8.42 2.53
C ILE A 94 -21.97 8.14 3.39
N VAL A 95 -21.73 7.59 4.57
CA VAL A 95 -22.78 7.34 5.57
C VAL A 95 -22.58 8.34 6.71
N MET A 96 -23.58 9.20 6.93
CA MET A 96 -23.61 10.22 7.97
C MET A 96 -24.43 9.73 9.19
N PRO A 97 -24.03 10.08 10.43
CA PRO A 97 -24.81 9.76 11.62
C PRO A 97 -26.05 10.68 11.77
N ASP A 98 -26.03 11.83 11.13
CA ASP A 98 -27.03 12.90 11.20
C ASP A 98 -27.17 13.64 9.87
N ASP A 99 -28.16 14.55 9.77
CA ASP A 99 -28.44 15.35 8.59
C ASP A 99 -27.71 16.73 8.58
N ASP A 100 -26.57 16.84 9.28
CA ASP A 100 -25.77 18.08 9.26
C ASP A 100 -25.14 18.32 7.89
N GLU A 101 -25.84 19.10 7.07
CA GLU A 101 -25.41 19.47 5.72
C GLU A 101 -24.07 20.24 5.70
N ARG A 102 -23.74 20.98 6.74
CA ARG A 102 -22.46 21.74 6.81
C ARG A 102 -21.31 20.79 7.01
N ARG A 103 -21.48 19.82 7.92
CA ARG A 103 -20.50 18.75 8.18
C ARG A 103 -20.26 17.94 6.92
N MET A 104 -21.34 17.52 6.25
CA MET A 104 -21.28 16.78 5.00
C MET A 104 -20.52 17.55 3.90
N LYS A 105 -20.87 18.83 3.67
CA LYS A 105 -20.17 19.66 2.68
C LYS A 105 -18.68 19.84 2.98
N LYS A 106 -18.32 20.01 4.26
CA LYS A 106 -16.91 20.12 4.68
C LYS A 106 -16.14 18.82 4.38
N LEU A 107 -16.74 17.68 4.71
CA LEU A 107 -16.16 16.36 4.50
C LEU A 107 -15.95 16.08 3.00
N LEU A 108 -16.99 16.28 2.19
CA LEU A 108 -16.93 16.06 0.74
C LEU A 108 -15.90 16.99 0.05
N ARG A 109 -15.83 18.27 0.46
CA ARG A 109 -14.82 19.19 -0.08
C ARG A 109 -13.40 18.74 0.25
N LYS A 110 -13.16 18.23 1.47
CA LYS A 110 -11.86 17.70 1.87
C LYS A 110 -11.51 16.46 1.05
N LEU A 111 -12.44 15.51 0.93
CA LEU A 111 -12.28 14.29 0.12
C LEU A 111 -11.96 14.64 -1.34
N ALA A 112 -12.83 15.44 -1.98
CA ALA A 112 -12.66 15.83 -3.38
C ALA A 112 -11.38 16.64 -3.63
N GLY A 113 -11.01 17.51 -2.69
CA GLY A 113 -9.76 18.29 -2.77
C GLY A 113 -8.53 17.39 -2.78
N ILE A 114 -8.45 16.40 -1.88
CA ILE A 114 -7.33 15.47 -1.83
C ILE A 114 -7.31 14.58 -3.08
N CYS A 115 -8.45 14.05 -3.52
CA CYS A 115 -8.53 13.28 -4.77
C CYS A 115 -8.04 14.10 -5.97
N ALA A 116 -8.45 15.35 -6.09
CA ALA A 116 -8.00 16.24 -7.15
C ALA A 116 -6.49 16.55 -7.11
N GLU A 117 -5.92 16.74 -5.92
CA GLU A 117 -4.46 16.88 -5.73
C GLU A 117 -3.71 15.64 -6.25
N TYR A 118 -4.29 14.46 -6.11
CA TYR A 118 -3.72 13.18 -6.57
C TYR A 118 -4.09 12.85 -8.03
N GLY A 119 -4.79 13.75 -8.73
CA GLY A 119 -5.21 13.54 -10.12
C GLY A 119 -6.36 12.52 -10.30
N VAL A 120 -7.18 12.33 -9.27
CA VAL A 120 -8.29 11.37 -9.26
C VAL A 120 -9.62 12.11 -9.24
N ASP A 121 -10.50 11.85 -10.21
CA ASP A 121 -11.85 12.40 -10.25
C ASP A 121 -12.85 11.54 -9.49
N ILE A 122 -13.65 12.13 -8.61
CA ILE A 122 -14.83 11.46 -8.04
C ILE A 122 -15.95 11.58 -9.06
N VAL A 123 -16.29 10.46 -9.71
CA VAL A 123 -17.20 10.46 -10.87
C VAL A 123 -18.66 10.17 -10.51
N THR A 124 -18.90 9.52 -9.38
CA THR A 124 -20.23 9.26 -8.84
C THR A 124 -20.12 8.89 -7.36
N GLY A 125 -21.23 8.86 -6.65
CA GLY A 125 -21.26 8.48 -5.26
C GLY A 125 -22.68 8.30 -4.72
N HIS A 126 -22.76 7.84 -3.48
CA HIS A 126 -24.00 7.73 -2.73
C HIS A 126 -23.84 8.35 -1.34
N THR A 127 -24.83 9.07 -0.88
CA THR A 127 -24.85 9.65 0.47
C THR A 127 -26.14 9.32 1.16
N GLU A 128 -26.05 8.83 2.39
CA GLU A 128 -27.23 8.58 3.22
C GLU A 128 -26.99 8.97 4.69
N VAL A 129 -28.07 9.17 5.43
CA VAL A 129 -28.08 9.30 6.90
C VAL A 129 -28.53 7.97 7.48
N ASN A 130 -27.73 7.41 8.41
CA ASN A 130 -28.02 6.12 9.00
C ASN A 130 -27.61 6.08 10.47
N SER A 131 -28.55 5.70 11.34
CA SER A 131 -28.33 5.60 12.79
C SER A 131 -27.41 4.42 13.20
N ALA A 132 -26.99 3.59 12.27
CA ALA A 132 -26.03 2.50 12.52
C ALA A 132 -24.60 2.99 12.74
N VAL A 133 -24.30 4.26 12.37
CA VAL A 133 -22.97 4.86 12.55
C VAL A 133 -23.03 6.01 13.56
N ALA A 134 -21.98 6.15 14.38
CA ALA A 134 -21.83 7.25 15.34
C ALA A 134 -21.01 8.42 14.76
N GLU A 135 -20.17 8.14 13.77
CA GLU A 135 -19.32 9.08 13.04
C GLU A 135 -19.43 8.81 11.55
N PRO A 136 -19.14 9.80 10.68
CA PRO A 136 -19.17 9.58 9.25
C PRO A 136 -18.23 8.47 8.81
N ILE A 137 -18.70 7.62 7.92
CA ILE A 137 -17.91 6.59 7.26
C ILE A 137 -17.90 6.89 5.77
N ILE A 138 -16.71 6.89 5.16
CA ILE A 138 -16.53 6.98 3.72
C ILE A 138 -15.99 5.63 3.23
N SER A 139 -16.70 5.00 2.30
CA SER A 139 -16.15 3.92 1.49
C SER A 139 -15.75 4.51 0.14
N LEU A 140 -14.47 4.38 -0.23
CA LEU A 140 -13.94 4.86 -1.50
C LEU A 140 -13.47 3.68 -2.33
N THR A 141 -13.93 3.62 -3.58
CA THR A 141 -13.47 2.66 -4.57
C THR A 141 -12.74 3.43 -5.67
N MET A 142 -11.45 3.16 -5.82
CA MET A 142 -10.59 3.82 -6.81
C MET A 142 -10.31 2.88 -7.98
N MET A 143 -10.23 3.46 -9.16
CA MET A 143 -9.97 2.76 -10.42
C MET A 143 -8.75 3.37 -11.10
N GLY A 144 -7.93 2.52 -11.71
CA GLY A 144 -6.77 2.94 -12.49
C GLY A 144 -6.73 2.29 -13.85
N ILE A 145 -6.12 2.99 -14.79
CA ILE A 145 -5.91 2.54 -16.17
C ILE A 145 -4.44 2.20 -16.40
N SER A 146 -4.16 1.23 -17.25
CA SER A 146 -2.80 0.89 -17.65
C SER A 146 -2.13 2.05 -18.40
N VAL A 147 -0.88 2.35 -18.04
CA VAL A 147 -0.10 3.44 -18.66
C VAL A 147 1.24 2.98 -19.23
N GLY A 148 1.56 1.71 -19.14
CA GLY A 148 2.84 1.15 -19.60
C GLY A 148 2.91 -0.35 -19.41
N GLN A 149 4.02 -0.84 -18.86
CA GLN A 149 4.13 -2.23 -18.44
C GLN A 149 3.26 -2.47 -17.20
N GLU A 150 2.56 -3.59 -17.21
CA GLU A 150 1.74 -4.05 -16.10
C GLU A 150 2.48 -5.16 -15.35
N GLN A 151 2.30 -5.22 -14.04
CA GLN A 151 2.76 -6.37 -13.28
C GLN A 151 2.08 -7.64 -13.80
N ALA A 152 2.83 -8.74 -13.91
CA ALA A 152 2.25 -10.04 -14.19
C ALA A 152 1.14 -10.38 -13.19
N GLY A 153 0.09 -11.03 -13.66
CA GLY A 153 -0.99 -11.46 -12.78
C GLY A 153 -0.50 -12.45 -11.72
N TYR A 154 -1.06 -12.42 -10.52
CA TYR A 154 -0.71 -13.38 -9.45
C TYR A 154 -0.91 -14.85 -9.89
N ASP A 155 -1.92 -15.11 -10.73
CA ASP A 155 -2.17 -16.45 -11.30
C ASP A 155 -1.01 -16.92 -12.18
N ASP A 156 -0.29 -16.02 -12.84
CA ASP A 156 0.90 -16.34 -13.64
C ASP A 156 2.11 -16.69 -12.76
N LEU A 157 2.18 -16.11 -11.55
CA LEU A 157 3.25 -16.38 -10.58
C LEU A 157 3.05 -17.71 -9.84
N ASP A 158 1.82 -18.16 -9.63
CA ASP A 158 1.51 -19.50 -9.05
C ASP A 158 2.12 -20.65 -9.89
N LEU A 159 2.34 -20.43 -11.19
CA LEU A 159 3.00 -21.37 -12.07
C LEU A 159 4.52 -21.47 -11.85
N CYS A 160 5.12 -20.47 -11.16
CA CYS A 160 6.58 -20.42 -10.99
C CYS A 160 7.10 -21.33 -9.89
N GLY A 161 6.34 -21.55 -8.80
CA GLY A 161 6.75 -22.33 -7.63
C GLY A 161 7.94 -21.73 -6.87
N SER A 162 8.01 -21.96 -5.56
CA SER A 162 9.02 -21.37 -4.65
C SER A 162 10.47 -21.59 -5.08
N LYS A 163 10.79 -22.73 -5.72
CA LYS A 163 12.14 -23.03 -6.21
C LYS A 163 12.65 -22.09 -7.31
N ARG A 164 11.74 -21.57 -8.13
CA ARG A 164 12.10 -20.67 -9.22
C ARG A 164 12.29 -19.24 -8.74
N LEU A 165 11.64 -18.87 -7.65
CA LEU A 165 11.72 -17.53 -7.05
C LEU A 165 12.86 -17.41 -6.03
N ALA A 166 13.35 -18.54 -5.50
CA ALA A 166 14.43 -18.53 -4.52
C ALA A 166 15.71 -17.90 -5.08
N GLY A 167 16.31 -17.03 -4.26
CA GLY A 167 17.49 -16.25 -4.63
C GLY A 167 17.19 -14.94 -5.34
N MET A 168 15.93 -14.62 -5.66
CA MET A 168 15.58 -13.30 -6.15
C MET A 168 15.68 -12.27 -5.04
N ASP A 169 16.18 -11.10 -5.38
CA ASP A 169 16.40 -10.01 -4.45
C ASP A 169 15.10 -9.29 -4.10
N ILE A 170 15.02 -8.82 -2.85
CA ILE A 170 13.97 -7.95 -2.35
C ILE A 170 14.55 -6.54 -2.24
N VAL A 171 14.04 -5.62 -3.04
CA VAL A 171 14.40 -4.19 -3.01
C VAL A 171 13.29 -3.42 -2.33
N MET A 172 13.63 -2.64 -1.31
CA MET A 172 12.74 -1.64 -0.74
C MET A 172 13.06 -0.27 -1.35
N CYS A 173 12.05 0.39 -1.87
CA CYS A 173 12.13 1.78 -2.33
C CYS A 173 11.31 2.68 -1.40
N GLY A 174 11.90 3.78 -0.95
CA GLY A 174 11.33 4.68 0.05
C GLY A 174 11.82 4.39 1.47
N GLN A 175 11.20 5.03 2.46
CA GLN A 175 11.61 5.01 3.86
C GLN A 175 10.58 4.29 4.74
N THR A 176 11.07 3.62 5.78
CA THR A 176 10.21 2.95 6.76
C THR A 176 9.31 3.94 7.49
N GLY A 177 8.02 3.63 7.57
CA GLY A 177 7.09 4.29 8.47
C GLY A 177 6.70 5.72 8.12
N VAL A 178 6.86 6.17 6.86
CA VAL A 178 6.58 7.55 6.43
C VAL A 178 5.17 8.00 6.80
N GLY A 179 4.14 7.23 6.43
CA GLY A 179 2.75 7.57 6.72
C GLY A 179 2.45 7.63 8.22
N GLY A 180 2.98 6.66 8.98
CA GLY A 180 2.82 6.61 10.43
C GLY A 180 3.52 7.79 11.14
N THR A 181 4.72 8.13 10.71
CA THR A 181 5.49 9.28 11.21
C THR A 181 4.71 10.59 11.02
N LEU A 182 4.19 10.82 9.81
CA LEU A 182 3.34 11.98 9.52
C LEU A 182 2.08 12.00 10.40
N LYS A 183 1.41 10.84 10.53
CA LYS A 183 0.21 10.77 11.36
C LYS A 183 0.50 11.08 12.82
N ILE A 184 1.53 10.46 13.40
CA ILE A 184 1.95 10.72 14.79
C ILE A 184 2.33 12.19 14.96
N TYR A 185 3.08 12.75 14.02
CA TYR A 185 3.50 14.15 14.04
C TYR A 185 2.29 15.09 14.09
N TYR A 186 1.33 14.95 13.17
CA TYR A 186 0.16 15.86 13.13
C TYR A 186 -0.81 15.65 14.29
N ASP A 187 -0.91 14.45 14.82
CA ASP A 187 -1.79 14.15 15.95
C ASP A 187 -1.21 14.61 17.29
N ASN A 188 0.14 14.74 17.40
CA ASN A 188 0.85 15.05 18.65
C ASN A 188 1.75 16.30 18.54
N GLN A 189 1.44 17.25 17.63
CA GLN A 189 2.30 18.42 17.37
C GLN A 189 2.68 19.17 18.65
N LYS A 190 1.72 19.41 19.54
CA LYS A 190 1.97 20.17 20.77
C LYS A 190 3.02 19.52 21.64
N GLU A 191 2.88 18.24 21.92
CA GLU A 191 3.79 17.45 22.76
C GLU A 191 5.17 17.33 22.11
N LEU A 192 5.21 17.16 20.80
CA LEU A 192 6.47 17.06 20.05
C LEU A 192 7.24 18.39 20.06
N PHE A 193 6.58 19.54 19.90
CA PHE A 193 7.23 20.86 20.01
C PHE A 193 7.68 21.22 21.42
N GLU A 194 7.15 20.58 22.46
CA GLU A 194 7.66 20.70 23.82
C GLU A 194 8.97 19.91 24.04
N ARG A 195 9.17 18.82 23.25
CA ARG A 195 10.32 17.90 23.37
C ARG A 195 11.45 18.20 22.38
N TYR A 196 11.09 18.57 21.15
CA TYR A 196 12.03 18.77 20.05
C TYR A 196 11.97 20.20 19.52
N SER A 197 13.09 20.68 18.96
CA SER A 197 13.13 21.99 18.32
C SER A 197 12.33 22.00 17.01
N GLU A 198 11.78 23.16 16.65
CA GLU A 198 11.09 23.35 15.36
C GLU A 198 11.99 22.99 14.17
N SER A 199 13.28 23.32 14.22
CA SER A 199 14.24 23.00 13.15
C SER A 199 14.44 21.51 12.96
N TYR A 200 14.27 20.72 14.02
CA TYR A 200 14.33 19.26 13.94
C TYR A 200 13.05 18.64 13.37
N LEU A 201 11.89 19.19 13.72
CA LEU A 201 10.59 18.66 13.29
C LEU A 201 10.15 19.14 11.90
N ARG A 202 10.64 20.28 11.43
CA ARG A 202 10.26 20.84 10.12
C ARG A 202 10.49 19.89 8.93
N PRO A 203 11.57 19.08 8.86
CA PRO A 203 11.77 18.10 7.78
C PRO A 203 10.66 17.05 7.71
N VAL A 204 9.97 16.73 8.82
CA VAL A 204 8.88 15.74 8.86
C VAL A 204 7.73 16.15 7.94
N GLU A 205 7.41 17.44 7.84
CA GLU A 205 6.34 17.92 6.96
C GLU A 205 6.66 17.65 5.47
N GLN A 206 7.94 17.63 5.10
CA GLN A 206 8.36 17.35 3.73
C GLN A 206 8.08 15.90 3.31
N LEU A 207 7.92 15.00 4.29
CA LEU A 207 7.55 13.61 4.02
C LEU A 207 6.15 13.48 3.38
N GLU A 208 5.30 14.51 3.45
CA GLU A 208 4.02 14.52 2.73
C GLU A 208 4.19 14.35 1.22
N GLN A 209 5.33 14.76 0.67
CA GLN A 209 5.64 14.60 -0.76
C GLN A 209 5.98 13.15 -1.14
N LEU A 210 6.27 12.29 -0.15
CA LEU A 210 6.70 10.91 -0.35
C LEU A 210 5.57 9.88 -0.23
N ILE A 211 4.35 10.28 0.15
CA ILE A 211 3.27 9.33 0.44
C ILE A 211 2.63 8.68 -0.80
N LEU A 212 2.95 9.16 -2.00
CA LEU A 212 2.44 8.60 -3.25
C LEU A 212 3.53 7.86 -4.01
N LEU A 213 3.20 6.68 -4.51
CA LEU A 213 4.03 5.95 -5.46
C LEU A 213 3.93 6.62 -6.84
N GLY A 214 5.08 6.75 -7.50
CA GLY A 214 5.21 7.41 -8.80
C GLY A 214 6.04 6.58 -9.79
N GLY A 215 7.03 7.22 -10.43
CA GLY A 215 7.89 6.63 -11.45
C GLY A 215 8.78 5.47 -10.97
N GLN A 216 8.98 5.31 -9.65
CA GLN A 216 9.72 4.18 -9.10
C GLN A 216 9.09 2.83 -9.46
N VAL A 217 7.76 2.78 -9.60
CA VAL A 217 7.06 1.57 -10.01
C VAL A 217 7.36 1.23 -11.48
N ASP A 218 7.31 2.23 -12.37
CA ASP A 218 7.61 2.03 -13.79
C ASP A 218 9.06 1.55 -13.98
N ILE A 219 10.00 2.18 -13.27
CA ILE A 219 11.41 1.77 -13.29
C ILE A 219 11.56 0.32 -12.83
N ALA A 220 10.88 -0.10 -11.77
CA ALA A 220 10.95 -1.48 -11.30
C ALA A 220 10.39 -2.46 -12.33
N LEU A 221 9.23 -2.16 -12.93
CA LEU A 221 8.62 -2.99 -13.96
C LEU A 221 9.50 -3.09 -15.22
N ASP A 222 10.11 -2.00 -15.66
CA ASP A 222 11.04 -1.96 -16.80
C ASP A 222 12.34 -2.74 -16.55
N HIS A 223 12.71 -2.96 -15.27
CA HIS A 223 13.92 -3.70 -14.88
C HIS A 223 13.63 -5.10 -14.35
N GLY A 224 12.53 -5.72 -14.79
CA GLY A 224 12.25 -7.13 -14.55
C GLY A 224 11.64 -7.44 -13.19
N CYS A 225 10.94 -6.48 -12.59
CA CYS A 225 10.16 -6.73 -11.40
C CYS A 225 9.08 -7.78 -11.68
N ILE A 226 9.14 -8.89 -10.94
CA ILE A 226 8.17 -9.98 -11.06
C ILE A 226 7.03 -9.87 -10.06
N TYR A 227 7.25 -9.18 -8.94
CA TYR A 227 6.27 -8.92 -7.91
C TYR A 227 6.57 -7.59 -7.23
N SER A 228 5.54 -6.82 -7.01
CA SER A 228 5.58 -5.55 -6.28
C SER A 228 4.48 -5.49 -5.24
N HIS A 229 4.74 -4.82 -4.12
CA HIS A 229 3.78 -4.67 -3.03
C HIS A 229 3.96 -3.30 -2.37
N ASP A 230 2.86 -2.59 -2.12
CA ASP A 230 2.92 -1.31 -1.41
C ASP A 230 3.10 -1.54 0.10
N ILE A 231 3.89 -0.70 0.74
CA ILE A 231 4.02 -0.74 2.19
C ILE A 231 2.98 0.21 2.78
N SER A 232 2.01 -0.34 3.49
CA SER A 232 0.91 0.41 4.07
C SER A 232 0.73 0.11 5.56
N ARG A 233 -0.51 -0.08 6.03
CA ARG A 233 -0.80 -0.37 7.43
C ARG A 233 -0.08 -1.65 7.91
N GLY A 234 0.56 -1.57 9.08
CA GLY A 234 1.38 -2.64 9.64
C GLY A 234 2.85 -2.57 9.22
N GLY A 235 3.21 -1.59 8.36
CA GLY A 235 4.58 -1.26 8.00
C GLY A 235 5.29 -2.33 7.18
N VAL A 236 6.61 -2.21 7.13
CA VAL A 236 7.45 -3.09 6.31
C VAL A 236 7.37 -4.56 6.74
N PHE A 237 7.19 -4.84 8.03
CA PHE A 237 7.10 -6.22 8.49
C PHE A 237 5.80 -6.89 8.05
N ALA A 238 4.68 -6.16 8.00
CA ALA A 238 3.44 -6.67 7.45
C ALA A 238 3.55 -6.90 5.94
N ALA A 239 4.11 -5.95 5.19
CA ALA A 239 4.31 -6.07 3.75
C ALA A 239 5.21 -7.27 3.39
N LEU A 240 6.30 -7.50 4.13
CA LEU A 240 7.17 -8.68 3.96
C LEU A 240 6.42 -9.98 4.27
N TRP A 241 5.57 -9.98 5.29
CA TRP A 241 4.74 -11.15 5.60
C TRP A 241 3.76 -11.44 4.45
N GLU A 242 3.02 -10.43 4.00
CA GLU A 242 2.02 -10.52 2.93
C GLU A 242 2.68 -10.95 1.61
N MET A 243 3.87 -10.40 1.27
CA MET A 243 4.68 -10.84 0.12
C MET A 243 5.01 -12.33 0.19
N GLY A 244 5.53 -12.81 1.33
CA GLY A 244 5.88 -14.22 1.51
C GLY A 244 4.66 -15.13 1.42
N ASP A 245 3.47 -14.64 1.80
CA ASP A 245 2.22 -15.39 1.70
C ASP A 245 1.71 -15.45 0.26
N ALA A 246 1.72 -14.31 -0.45
CA ALA A 246 1.31 -14.22 -1.84
C ALA A 246 2.19 -15.10 -2.76
N LEU A 247 3.51 -15.06 -2.57
CA LEU A 247 4.47 -15.83 -3.36
C LEU A 247 4.67 -17.28 -2.90
N LYS A 248 4.09 -17.65 -1.75
CA LYS A 248 4.27 -18.98 -1.12
C LYS A 248 5.76 -19.34 -0.96
N CYS A 249 6.57 -18.35 -0.66
CA CYS A 249 8.01 -18.44 -0.44
C CYS A 249 8.38 -17.97 0.95
N GLY A 250 9.54 -18.43 1.44
CA GLY A 250 10.21 -17.80 2.55
C GLY A 250 11.01 -16.59 2.08
N LEU A 251 11.50 -15.83 3.07
CA LEU A 251 12.39 -14.72 2.83
C LEU A 251 13.40 -14.56 3.97
N GLU A 252 14.54 -13.99 3.63
CA GLU A 252 15.55 -13.58 4.58
C GLU A 252 15.90 -12.12 4.33
N VAL A 253 15.70 -11.27 5.34
CA VAL A 253 15.89 -9.82 5.26
C VAL A 253 16.94 -9.39 6.26
N CYS A 254 17.90 -8.57 5.82
CA CYS A 254 18.87 -7.90 6.69
C CYS A 254 18.23 -6.64 7.27
N HIS A 255 18.06 -6.62 8.58
CA HIS A 255 17.46 -5.50 9.30
C HIS A 255 18.17 -4.17 9.03
N ASP A 256 19.50 -4.19 9.00
CA ASP A 256 20.32 -2.99 8.85
C ASP A 256 20.25 -2.36 7.45
N ASN A 257 19.74 -3.14 6.47
CA ASN A 257 19.53 -2.65 5.11
C ASN A 257 18.16 -2.01 4.92
N ILE A 258 17.24 -2.11 5.91
CA ILE A 258 15.92 -1.49 5.82
C ILE A 258 16.05 0.03 6.02
N PRO A 259 15.75 0.86 5.01
CA PRO A 259 15.89 2.32 5.11
C PRO A 259 14.94 2.90 6.17
N ILE A 260 15.47 3.71 7.07
CA ILE A 260 14.69 4.39 8.11
C ILE A 260 15.27 5.76 8.43
N LEU A 261 14.41 6.74 8.60
CA LEU A 261 14.79 8.09 8.99
C LEU A 261 14.95 8.21 10.51
N GLN A 262 15.90 9.05 10.95
CA GLN A 262 16.09 9.36 12.37
C GLN A 262 14.82 9.97 12.97
N GLU A 263 14.14 10.84 12.23
CA GLU A 263 12.89 11.46 12.64
C GLU A 263 11.79 10.42 12.91
N THR A 264 11.71 9.36 12.10
CA THR A 264 10.78 8.25 12.33
C THR A 264 11.07 7.54 13.66
N ILE A 265 12.35 7.27 13.94
CA ILE A 265 12.77 6.60 15.19
C ILE A 265 12.37 7.46 16.38
N GLU A 266 12.75 8.74 16.40
CA GLU A 266 12.52 9.65 17.52
C GLU A 266 11.00 9.90 17.75
N ILE A 267 10.21 10.03 16.68
CA ILE A 267 8.77 10.21 16.79
C ILE A 267 8.10 8.93 17.32
N CYS A 268 8.53 7.75 16.87
CA CYS A 268 8.04 6.48 17.41
C CYS A 268 8.42 6.27 18.88
N GLU A 269 9.61 6.72 19.32
CA GLU A 269 9.98 6.69 20.73
C GLU A 269 9.05 7.55 21.61
N HIS A 270 8.51 8.66 21.07
CA HIS A 270 7.57 9.50 21.79
C HIS A 270 6.27 8.76 22.12
N THR A 271 5.76 7.93 21.20
CA THR A 271 4.51 7.16 21.37
C THR A 271 4.74 5.73 21.87
N GLY A 272 5.98 5.23 21.82
CA GLY A 272 6.31 3.84 22.13
C GLY A 272 5.95 2.86 21.01
N ASP A 273 5.77 3.35 19.79
CA ASP A 273 5.47 2.54 18.62
C ASP A 273 6.73 1.91 18.02
N ASN A 274 6.56 0.77 17.36
CA ASN A 274 7.63 0.15 16.58
C ASN A 274 7.65 0.76 15.17
N PRO A 275 8.75 1.45 14.77
CA PRO A 275 8.82 2.13 13.47
C PRO A 275 8.65 1.20 12.27
N TYR A 276 9.03 -0.07 12.37
CA TYR A 276 8.86 -1.07 11.30
C TYR A 276 7.43 -1.60 11.17
N MET A 277 6.54 -1.24 12.10
CA MET A 277 5.14 -1.68 12.15
C MET A 277 4.12 -0.56 11.97
N ILE A 278 4.57 0.71 11.97
CA ILE A 278 3.71 1.84 11.63
C ILE A 278 3.53 1.95 10.10
N ASP A 279 2.53 2.72 9.69
CA ASP A 279 2.18 2.90 8.27
C ASP A 279 3.35 3.39 7.41
N GLY A 280 3.71 2.61 6.39
CA GLY A 280 4.79 2.92 5.45
C GLY A 280 4.32 3.53 4.12
N CYS A 281 3.13 4.13 4.10
CA CYS A 281 2.54 4.72 2.89
C CYS A 281 3.55 5.55 2.07
N GLY A 282 3.66 5.25 0.78
CA GLY A 282 4.63 5.86 -0.14
C GLY A 282 5.90 5.05 -0.38
N SER A 283 6.08 3.95 0.34
CA SER A 283 7.18 3.00 0.13
C SER A 283 6.68 1.71 -0.49
N ALA A 284 7.56 0.99 -1.16
CA ALA A 284 7.22 -0.25 -1.88
C ALA A 284 8.32 -1.31 -1.77
N LEU A 285 7.91 -2.56 -1.92
CA LEU A 285 8.78 -3.72 -2.08
C LEU A 285 8.73 -4.21 -3.52
N PHE A 286 9.88 -4.55 -4.08
CA PHE A 286 10.04 -5.11 -5.42
C PHE A 286 10.84 -6.40 -5.35
N VAL A 287 10.37 -7.44 -6.03
CA VAL A 287 11.11 -8.69 -6.21
C VAL A 287 11.68 -8.75 -7.62
N VAL A 288 13.00 -8.81 -7.72
CA VAL A 288 13.74 -8.74 -8.98
C VAL A 288 14.88 -9.75 -9.03
N PRO A 289 15.33 -10.18 -10.23
CA PRO A 289 16.49 -11.04 -10.37
C PRO A 289 17.83 -10.37 -10.00
N ASP A 290 17.94 -9.03 -10.17
CA ASP A 290 19.13 -8.23 -9.88
C ASP A 290 18.72 -6.96 -9.12
N GLY A 291 18.72 -7.09 -7.79
CA GLY A 291 18.32 -6.01 -6.90
C GLY A 291 19.28 -4.83 -6.90
N LYS A 292 20.58 -5.09 -7.14
CA LYS A 292 21.58 -4.02 -7.21
C LYS A 292 21.34 -3.14 -8.43
N LEU A 293 21.11 -3.73 -9.59
CA LEU A 293 20.80 -2.99 -10.81
C LEU A 293 19.56 -2.12 -10.61
N LEU A 294 18.49 -2.68 -10.01
CA LEU A 294 17.28 -1.90 -9.76
C LEU A 294 17.53 -0.74 -8.77
N ALA A 295 18.25 -1.00 -7.66
CA ALA A 295 18.57 0.03 -6.68
C ALA A 295 19.38 1.17 -7.31
N ASP A 296 20.38 0.86 -8.15
CA ASP A 296 21.18 1.83 -8.87
C ASP A 296 20.31 2.67 -9.82
N LYS A 297 19.37 2.05 -10.54
CA LYS A 297 18.45 2.76 -11.46
C LYS A 297 17.45 3.66 -10.72
N LEU A 298 16.94 3.22 -9.60
CA LEU A 298 16.08 4.02 -8.74
C LEU A 298 16.85 5.23 -8.19
N TYR A 299 18.08 5.03 -7.74
CA TYR A 299 18.93 6.10 -7.24
C TYR A 299 19.27 7.13 -8.34
N GLU A 300 19.62 6.69 -9.57
CA GLU A 300 19.82 7.58 -10.72
C GLU A 300 18.58 8.44 -11.02
N ALA A 301 17.38 7.95 -10.74
CA ALA A 301 16.12 8.67 -10.93
C ALA A 301 15.70 9.52 -9.71
N GLY A 302 16.52 9.55 -8.64
CA GLY A 302 16.27 10.34 -7.43
C GLY A 302 15.40 9.63 -6.36
N TYR A 303 15.23 8.33 -6.45
CA TYR A 303 14.55 7.53 -5.44
C TYR A 303 15.56 6.83 -4.52
N GLU A 304 15.31 6.84 -3.24
CA GLU A 304 16.09 6.03 -2.30
C GLU A 304 15.62 4.59 -2.34
N ALA A 305 16.54 3.66 -2.53
CA ALA A 305 16.25 2.23 -2.59
C ALA A 305 17.41 1.41 -2.04
N SER A 306 17.08 0.28 -1.43
CA SER A 306 18.06 -0.65 -0.86
C SER A 306 17.65 -2.10 -1.14
N VAL A 307 18.65 -2.95 -1.41
CA VAL A 307 18.47 -4.41 -1.39
C VAL A 307 18.43 -4.85 0.07
N ILE A 308 17.23 -5.18 0.55
CA ILE A 308 17.02 -5.51 1.96
C ILE A 308 17.11 -7.01 2.25
N GLY A 309 17.07 -7.87 1.22
CA GLY A 309 17.10 -9.32 1.41
C GLY A 309 16.80 -10.09 0.13
N HIS A 310 16.41 -11.34 0.28
CA HIS A 310 16.10 -12.23 -0.84
C HIS A 310 15.02 -13.26 -0.47
N LEU A 311 14.39 -13.82 -1.50
CA LEU A 311 13.45 -14.94 -1.36
C LEU A 311 14.17 -16.27 -1.15
N THR A 312 13.57 -17.19 -0.38
CA THR A 312 14.11 -18.51 -0.06
C THR A 312 13.15 -19.62 -0.47
N GLU A 313 13.66 -20.85 -0.67
CA GLU A 313 12.82 -22.02 -1.02
C GLU A 313 11.88 -22.46 0.12
N LYS A 314 12.26 -22.17 1.38
CA LYS A 314 11.49 -22.54 2.57
C LYS A 314 10.39 -21.51 2.80
N ASN A 315 9.47 -21.81 3.71
CA ASN A 315 8.41 -20.85 4.11
C ASN A 315 8.81 -19.98 5.31
N ASP A 316 10.06 -20.03 5.75
CA ASP A 316 10.55 -19.25 6.88
C ASP A 316 10.68 -17.79 6.46
N ARG A 317 10.11 -16.87 7.25
CA ARG A 317 10.20 -15.41 7.06
C ARG A 317 11.07 -14.85 8.18
N VAL A 318 12.30 -14.53 7.84
CA VAL A 318 13.35 -14.25 8.83
C VAL A 318 13.92 -12.86 8.62
N VAL A 319 14.04 -12.11 9.71
CA VAL A 319 14.83 -10.88 9.78
C VAL A 319 16.11 -11.17 10.55
N VAL A 320 17.24 -10.81 9.95
CA VAL A 320 18.58 -11.00 10.51
C VAL A 320 19.14 -9.64 10.96
N HIS A 321 19.62 -9.56 12.18
CA HIS A 321 20.35 -8.40 12.72
C HIS A 321 21.58 -8.92 13.46
N ASP A 322 22.76 -8.55 13.01
CA ASP A 322 24.03 -9.18 13.43
C ASP A 322 23.96 -10.72 13.31
N ASP A 323 24.18 -11.41 14.40
CA ASP A 323 24.11 -12.88 14.49
C ASP A 323 22.71 -13.38 14.92
N GLU A 324 21.77 -12.49 15.20
CA GLU A 324 20.41 -12.85 15.62
C GLU A 324 19.48 -13.06 14.45
N ARG A 325 18.74 -14.15 14.50
CA ARG A 325 17.67 -14.48 13.52
C ARG A 325 16.32 -14.45 14.22
N ARG A 326 15.43 -13.59 13.75
CA ARG A 326 14.08 -13.46 14.28
C ARG A 326 13.04 -13.79 13.22
N PHE A 327 12.06 -14.60 13.58
CA PHE A 327 10.94 -14.90 12.68
C PHE A 327 9.94 -13.75 12.71
N LEU A 328 9.51 -13.32 11.54
CA LEU A 328 8.35 -12.44 11.41
C LEU A 328 7.11 -13.16 11.94
N THR A 329 6.24 -12.43 12.60
CA THR A 329 4.93 -12.92 13.04
C THR A 329 3.84 -12.40 12.12
N PRO A 330 2.73 -13.13 11.95
CA PRO A 330 1.58 -12.62 11.22
C PRO A 330 1.18 -11.23 11.72
N PRO A 331 0.93 -10.28 10.80
CA PRO A 331 0.59 -8.92 11.20
C PRO A 331 -0.68 -8.90 12.07
N ARG A 332 -0.62 -8.17 13.18
CA ARG A 332 -1.78 -7.87 14.01
C ARG A 332 -2.13 -6.40 13.76
N PHE A 333 -3.15 -6.16 12.98
CA PHE A 333 -3.67 -4.81 12.80
C PHE A 333 -4.44 -4.41 14.07
N LEU A 334 -3.87 -3.49 14.85
CA LEU A 334 -4.45 -2.96 16.07
C LEU A 334 -5.34 -1.74 15.77
#